data_b61cdc35d5621ac2c58e044541024598
#
_entry.id   b61cdc35d5621ac2c58e044541024598
#
_cell.length_a   1.000
_cell.length_b   1.000
_cell.length_c   1.000
_cell.angle_alpha   90.00
_cell.angle_beta   90.00
_cell.angle_gamma   90.00
#
_symmetry.space_group_name_H-M   'P 1'
#
loop_
_entity.id
_entity.type
_entity.pdbx_description
1 polymer ?
#
loop_
_entity_poly.entity_id
_entity_poly.type
_entity_poly.pdbx_seq_one_letter_code
_entity_poly.pdbx_strand_id
1 'polypeptide(L)'
;MLFSEANDQNLHNSNVLIIDSIGLLSSIYSYGKIAYIGGGFGSGIHNVLEAITFGLPVIFGPNYQKFNEANELIELGIAKSIANFKQLKNAILYFEKKSLQEICKNYIEKKSGATNHILQNI
;
A
#
# COMPACT_ATOMS: atom_id res chain seq x y z
N MET A 1 17.02 2.64 11.45
CA MET A 1 17.99 3.58 10.87
C MET A 1 17.28 4.64 10.04
N LEU A 2 17.66 5.90 10.17
CA LEU A 2 17.08 6.99 9.38
C LEU A 2 17.71 7.05 7.98
N PHE A 3 16.91 7.33 6.95
CA PHE A 3 17.40 7.42 5.58
C PHE A 3 18.45 8.53 5.41
N SER A 4 18.26 9.67 6.06
CA SER A 4 19.20 10.79 5.98
C SER A 4 20.60 10.46 6.51
N GLU A 5 20.73 9.41 7.33
CA GLU A 5 21.97 8.93 7.91
C GLU A 5 22.52 7.68 7.22
N ALA A 6 21.81 7.19 6.17
CA ALA A 6 22.15 5.94 5.50
C ALA A 6 23.45 6.06 4.69
N ASN A 7 24.27 5.02 4.77
CA ASN A 7 25.43 4.82 3.91
C ASN A 7 25.57 3.31 3.63
N ASP A 8 26.46 2.92 2.73
CA ASP A 8 26.61 1.52 2.33
C ASP A 8 26.92 0.60 3.51
N GLN A 9 27.69 1.07 4.47
CA GLN A 9 28.12 0.27 5.62
C GLN A 9 26.96 0.02 6.59
N ASN A 10 26.19 1.07 6.97
CA ASN A 10 25.11 0.89 7.95
C ASN A 10 23.85 0.27 7.34
N LEU A 11 23.64 0.38 6.03
CA LEU A 11 22.54 -0.29 5.34
C LEU A 11 22.65 -1.82 5.44
N HIS A 12 23.85 -2.38 5.32
CA HIS A 12 24.05 -3.81 5.43
C HIS A 12 23.71 -4.38 6.81
N ASN A 13 23.80 -3.56 7.85
CA ASN A 13 23.59 -3.98 9.24
C ASN A 13 22.21 -3.66 9.78
N SER A 14 21.31 -3.07 8.95
CA SER A 14 19.99 -2.63 9.38
C SER A 14 18.89 -3.41 8.71
N ASN A 15 17.89 -3.87 9.51
CA ASN A 15 16.69 -4.52 9.01
C ASN A 15 15.56 -3.52 8.73
N VAL A 16 15.65 -2.32 9.30
CA VAL A 16 14.63 -1.27 9.19
C VAL A 16 15.29 0.02 8.76
N LEU A 17 14.73 0.65 7.74
CA LEU A 17 15.14 1.97 7.27
C LEU A 17 13.96 2.93 7.43
N ILE A 18 14.12 3.97 8.25
CA ILE A 18 13.10 5.00 8.45
C ILE A 18 13.36 6.14 7.49
N ILE A 19 12.36 6.46 6.66
CA ILE A 19 12.47 7.54 5.68
C ILE A 19 12.05 8.84 6.35
N ASP A 20 13.03 9.71 6.58
CA ASP A 20 12.84 11.00 7.24
C ASP A 20 12.94 12.19 6.27
N SER A 21 12.98 11.91 4.95
CA SER A 21 13.06 12.92 3.90
C SER A 21 11.73 13.09 3.21
N ILE A 22 11.34 14.32 2.92
CA ILE A 22 10.08 14.64 2.24
C ILE A 22 10.21 14.36 0.74
N GLY A 23 9.15 13.76 0.15
CA GLY A 23 9.09 13.56 -1.30
C GLY A 23 9.67 12.27 -1.82
N LEU A 24 10.19 11.38 -0.95
CA LEU A 24 10.79 10.11 -1.37
C LEU A 24 9.81 8.93 -1.37
N LEU A 25 8.61 9.09 -0.82
CA LEU A 25 7.70 7.96 -0.61
C LEU A 25 7.33 7.26 -1.92
N SER A 26 6.98 8.02 -2.96
CA SER A 26 6.61 7.46 -4.26
C SER A 26 7.75 6.66 -4.89
N SER A 27 8.99 7.18 -4.82
CA SER A 27 10.16 6.49 -5.35
C SER A 27 10.43 5.18 -4.62
N ILE A 28 10.17 5.15 -3.31
CA ILE A 28 10.43 3.98 -2.48
C ILE A 28 9.41 2.87 -2.72
N TYR A 29 8.15 3.21 -3.02
CA TYR A 29 7.14 2.22 -3.35
C TYR A 29 7.55 1.33 -4.52
N SER A 30 8.30 1.85 -5.48
CA SER A 30 8.75 1.06 -6.65
C SER A 30 9.67 -0.10 -6.25
N TYR A 31 10.29 -0.06 -5.09
CA TYR A 31 11.18 -1.12 -4.58
C TYR A 31 10.47 -2.07 -3.61
N GLY A 32 9.22 -1.80 -3.26
CA GLY A 32 8.49 -2.61 -2.30
C GLY A 32 7.82 -3.82 -2.93
N LYS A 33 7.37 -4.73 -2.08
CA LYS A 33 6.57 -5.89 -2.47
C LYS A 33 5.19 -5.86 -1.82
N ILE A 34 5.09 -5.30 -0.62
CA ILE A 34 3.87 -5.18 0.16
C ILE A 34 3.94 -3.84 0.89
N ALA A 35 2.85 -3.10 0.94
CA ALA A 35 2.78 -1.84 1.68
C ALA A 35 1.87 -1.99 2.90
N TYR A 36 2.31 -1.50 4.04
CA TYR A 36 1.46 -1.34 5.22
C TYR A 36 1.05 0.13 5.31
N ILE A 37 -0.26 0.37 5.32
CA ILE A 37 -0.82 1.72 5.34
C ILE A 37 -1.23 2.07 6.76
N GLY A 38 -0.71 3.17 7.28
CA GLY A 38 -0.97 3.63 8.64
C GLY A 38 -2.37 4.20 8.83
N GLY A 39 -2.71 4.51 10.07
CA GLY A 39 -3.97 5.14 10.46
C GLY A 39 -5.12 4.20 10.78
N GLY A 40 -5.02 2.91 10.40
CA GLY A 40 -6.11 1.95 10.56
C GLY A 40 -6.44 1.54 11.98
N PHE A 41 -5.56 1.82 12.93
CA PHE A 41 -5.83 1.60 14.36
C PHE A 41 -6.23 2.89 15.09
N GLY A 42 -6.36 4.00 14.36
CA GLY A 42 -6.74 5.30 14.89
C GLY A 42 -7.97 5.85 14.20
N SER A 43 -7.87 7.10 13.74
CA SER A 43 -8.97 7.83 13.10
C SER A 43 -9.38 7.31 11.72
N GLY A 44 -8.55 6.50 11.09
CA GLY A 44 -8.80 5.92 9.77
C GLY A 44 -7.52 5.79 8.96
N ILE A 45 -7.55 4.93 7.94
CA ILE A 45 -6.38 4.64 7.11
C ILE A 45 -5.98 5.86 6.27
N HIS A 46 -4.68 5.97 5.98
CA HIS A 46 -4.15 6.95 5.04
C HIS A 46 -4.41 6.51 3.60
N ASN A 47 -3.95 7.28 2.62
CA ASN A 47 -4.20 7.01 1.21
C ASN A 47 -3.62 5.65 0.79
N VAL A 48 -4.47 4.75 0.30
CA VAL A 48 -4.08 3.41 -0.17
C VAL A 48 -3.76 3.38 -1.66
N LEU A 49 -4.29 4.32 -2.44
CA LEU A 49 -4.20 4.27 -3.91
C LEU A 49 -2.77 4.47 -4.42
N GLU A 50 -1.96 5.23 -3.68
CA GLU A 50 -0.58 5.47 -4.09
C GLU A 50 0.22 4.17 -4.16
N ALA A 51 0.14 3.31 -3.15
CA ALA A 51 0.81 2.02 -3.16
C ALA A 51 0.26 1.11 -4.28
N ILE A 52 -1.05 1.09 -4.49
CA ILE A 52 -1.69 0.30 -5.53
C ILE A 52 -1.21 0.73 -6.92
N THR A 53 -0.99 2.04 -7.12
CA THR A 53 -0.48 2.57 -8.38
C THR A 53 0.87 1.96 -8.74
N PHE A 54 1.70 1.63 -7.76
CA PHE A 54 2.99 0.98 -7.97
C PHE A 54 2.89 -0.55 -7.99
N GLY A 55 1.69 -1.10 -7.98
CA GLY A 55 1.48 -2.54 -8.08
C GLY A 55 1.64 -3.29 -6.76
N LEU A 56 1.62 -2.60 -5.63
CA LEU A 56 1.81 -3.22 -4.32
C LEU A 56 0.47 -3.57 -3.68
N PRO A 57 0.28 -4.83 -3.23
CA PRO A 57 -0.83 -5.13 -2.35
C PRO A 57 -0.65 -4.41 -1.01
N VAL A 58 -1.74 -4.10 -0.34
CA VAL A 58 -1.72 -3.29 0.87
C VAL A 58 -2.32 -4.03 2.06
N ILE A 59 -1.78 -3.73 3.25
CA ILE A 59 -2.29 -4.21 4.53
C ILE A 59 -2.57 -2.98 5.39
N PHE A 60 -3.67 -2.98 6.11
CA PHE A 60 -4.04 -1.87 6.99
C PHE A 60 -4.82 -2.37 8.21
N GLY A 61 -4.98 -1.50 9.21
CA GLY A 61 -5.72 -1.81 10.42
C GLY A 61 -7.24 -1.84 10.20
N PRO A 62 -8.03 -2.03 11.28
CA PRO A 62 -9.47 -2.30 11.14
C PRO A 62 -10.34 -1.08 10.81
N ASN A 63 -9.83 0.15 10.96
CA ASN A 63 -10.62 1.36 10.70
C ASN A 63 -10.52 1.80 9.24
N TYR A 64 -11.18 1.09 8.33
CA TYR A 64 -11.13 1.36 6.90
C TYR A 64 -12.52 1.47 6.25
N GLN A 65 -13.60 1.13 6.95
CA GLN A 65 -14.94 0.91 6.39
C GLN A 65 -15.54 2.17 5.74
N LYS A 66 -15.10 3.35 6.17
CA LYS A 66 -15.56 4.63 5.59
C LYS A 66 -14.94 4.93 4.22
N PHE A 67 -13.95 4.13 3.80
CA PHE A 67 -13.21 4.35 2.57
C PHE A 67 -13.62 3.32 1.52
N ASN A 68 -14.39 3.75 0.52
CA ASN A 68 -14.91 2.86 -0.51
C ASN A 68 -13.79 2.13 -1.26
N GLU A 69 -12.69 2.82 -1.53
CA GLU A 69 -11.54 2.22 -2.21
C GLU A 69 -10.98 1.03 -1.42
N ALA A 70 -10.87 1.17 -0.09
CA ALA A 70 -10.37 0.08 0.75
C ALA A 70 -11.27 -1.16 0.65
N ASN A 71 -12.58 -0.97 0.68
CA ASN A 71 -13.54 -2.07 0.55
C ASN A 71 -13.43 -2.75 -0.82
N GLU A 72 -13.29 -1.96 -1.89
CA GLU A 72 -13.12 -2.50 -3.26
C GLU A 72 -11.83 -3.31 -3.38
N LEU A 73 -10.73 -2.82 -2.79
CA LEU A 73 -9.44 -3.51 -2.85
C LEU A 73 -9.48 -4.85 -2.11
N ILE A 74 -10.19 -4.92 -0.98
CA ILE A 74 -10.37 -6.17 -0.26
C ILE A 74 -11.13 -7.19 -1.10
N GLU A 75 -12.20 -6.76 -1.77
CA GLU A 75 -12.99 -7.64 -2.66
C GLU A 75 -12.14 -8.18 -3.81
N LEU A 76 -11.21 -7.40 -4.32
CA LEU A 76 -10.31 -7.81 -5.41
C LEU A 76 -9.16 -8.69 -4.91
N GLY A 77 -8.97 -8.82 -3.61
CA GLY A 77 -7.90 -9.63 -3.04
C GLY A 77 -6.53 -8.96 -3.02
N ILE A 78 -6.45 -7.65 -3.26
CA ILE A 78 -5.21 -6.89 -3.26
C ILE A 78 -5.03 -6.05 -1.99
N ALA A 79 -5.94 -6.19 -1.03
CA ALA A 79 -5.83 -5.56 0.27
C ALA A 79 -6.32 -6.52 1.35
N LYS A 80 -5.74 -6.41 2.55
CA LYS A 80 -6.18 -7.13 3.74
C LYS A 80 -6.17 -6.21 4.93
N SER A 81 -7.23 -6.31 5.75
CA SER A 81 -7.29 -5.64 7.04
C SER A 81 -6.84 -6.60 8.14
N ILE A 82 -6.08 -6.07 9.09
CA ILE A 82 -5.57 -6.87 10.22
C ILE A 82 -5.89 -6.17 11.54
N ALA A 83 -6.07 -6.97 12.60
CA ALA A 83 -6.33 -6.46 13.93
C ALA A 83 -5.26 -6.87 14.95
N ASN A 84 -4.40 -7.83 14.60
CA ASN A 84 -3.36 -8.33 15.50
C ASN A 84 -2.16 -8.87 14.69
N PHE A 85 -1.11 -9.23 15.41
CA PHE A 85 0.14 -9.71 14.81
C PHE A 85 -0.05 -11.01 14.01
N LYS A 86 -0.88 -11.93 14.50
CA LYS A 86 -1.12 -13.19 13.81
C LYS A 86 -1.75 -12.96 12.44
N GLN A 87 -2.71 -12.06 12.36
CA GLN A 87 -3.37 -11.70 11.10
C GLN A 87 -2.39 -10.99 10.17
N LEU A 88 -1.53 -10.12 10.70
CA LEU A 88 -0.49 -9.47 9.91
C LEU A 88 0.45 -10.50 9.28
N LYS A 89 0.92 -11.45 10.05
CA LYS A 89 1.80 -12.51 9.57
C LYS A 89 1.13 -13.32 8.45
N ASN A 90 -0.13 -13.69 8.64
CA ASN A 90 -0.88 -14.44 7.64
C ASN A 90 -1.08 -13.63 6.35
N ALA A 91 -1.34 -12.33 6.46
CA ALA A 91 -1.51 -11.45 5.30
C ALA A 91 -0.21 -11.33 4.51
N ILE A 92 0.92 -11.17 5.18
CA ILE A 92 2.23 -11.12 4.53
C ILE A 92 2.51 -12.42 3.78
N LEU A 93 2.29 -13.57 4.41
CA LEU A 93 2.50 -14.87 3.77
C LEU A 93 1.58 -15.07 2.56
N TYR A 94 0.35 -14.60 2.65
CA TYR A 94 -0.59 -14.66 1.54
C TYR A 94 -0.08 -13.86 0.33
N PHE A 95 0.35 -12.62 0.55
CA PHE A 95 0.80 -11.75 -0.53
C PHE A 95 2.15 -12.17 -1.11
N GLU A 96 3.04 -12.76 -0.32
CA GLU A 96 4.34 -13.24 -0.80
C GLU A 96 4.20 -14.29 -1.91
N LYS A 97 3.11 -15.06 -1.89
CA LYS A 97 2.85 -16.14 -2.85
C LYS A 97 2.07 -15.69 -4.08
N LYS A 98 1.67 -14.42 -4.13
CA LYS A 98 0.79 -13.91 -5.19
C LYS A 98 1.51 -12.86 -6.04
N SER A 99 1.25 -12.88 -7.34
CA SER A 99 1.63 -11.80 -8.24
C SER A 99 0.37 -10.99 -8.54
N LEU A 100 0.26 -9.82 -7.92
CA LEU A 100 -0.96 -9.01 -7.95
C LEU A 100 -0.79 -7.70 -8.72
N GLN A 101 0.36 -7.47 -9.36
CA GLN A 101 0.65 -6.24 -10.06
C GLN A 101 -0.37 -5.93 -11.16
N GLU A 102 -0.79 -6.95 -11.91
CA GLU A 102 -1.76 -6.78 -12.98
C GLU A 102 -3.13 -6.37 -12.46
N ILE A 103 -3.58 -6.98 -11.36
CA ILE A 103 -4.86 -6.63 -10.73
C ILE A 103 -4.81 -5.18 -10.23
N CYS A 104 -3.71 -4.77 -9.61
CA CYS A 104 -3.52 -3.39 -9.16
C CYS A 104 -3.58 -2.42 -10.34
N LYS A 105 -2.87 -2.73 -11.42
CA LYS A 105 -2.85 -1.91 -12.62
C LYS A 105 -4.25 -1.77 -13.22
N ASN A 106 -4.97 -2.87 -13.35
CA ASN A 106 -6.32 -2.87 -13.90
C ASN A 106 -7.27 -2.04 -13.04
N TYR A 107 -7.15 -2.11 -11.73
CA TYR A 107 -7.97 -1.31 -10.82
C TYR A 107 -7.74 0.19 -11.03
N ILE A 108 -6.48 0.61 -11.12
CA ILE A 108 -6.12 2.03 -11.32
C ILE A 108 -6.59 2.51 -12.69
N GLU A 109 -6.42 1.73 -13.74
CA GLU A 109 -6.89 2.08 -15.09
C GLU A 109 -8.41 2.23 -15.13
N LYS A 110 -9.13 1.33 -14.47
CA LYS A 110 -10.59 1.39 -14.39
C LYS A 110 -11.06 2.64 -13.66
N LYS A 111 -10.41 3.01 -12.57
CA LYS A 111 -10.72 4.23 -11.82
C LYS A 111 -10.47 5.47 -12.67
N SER A 112 -9.34 5.56 -13.35
CA SER A 112 -9.00 6.67 -14.24
C SER A 112 -9.95 6.76 -15.42
N GLY A 113 -10.31 5.62 -16.04
CA GLY A 113 -11.25 5.55 -17.13
C GLY A 113 -12.63 6.02 -16.74
N ALA A 114 -13.11 5.63 -15.55
CA ALA A 114 -14.42 6.07 -15.05
C ALA A 114 -14.44 7.58 -14.84
N THR A 115 -13.39 8.15 -14.28
CA THR A 115 -13.27 9.60 -14.08
C THR A 115 -13.28 10.34 -15.40
N ASN A 116 -12.51 9.89 -16.39
CA ASN A 116 -12.48 10.50 -17.72
C ASN A 116 -13.84 10.43 -18.41
N HIS A 117 -14.54 9.32 -18.27
CA HIS A 117 -15.88 9.16 -18.85
C HIS A 117 -16.87 10.15 -18.26
N ILE A 118 -16.84 10.33 -16.95
CA ILE A 118 -17.70 11.31 -16.26
C ILE A 118 -17.40 12.73 -16.75
N LEU A 119 -16.12 13.09 -16.87
CA LEU A 119 -15.70 14.41 -17.34
C LEU A 119 -16.11 14.68 -18.77
N GLN A 120 -16.11 13.67 -19.63
CA GLN A 120 -16.52 13.81 -21.03
C GLN A 120 -18.01 14.01 -21.19
N ASN A 121 -18.81 13.59 -20.23
CA ASN A 121 -20.27 13.69 -20.26
C ASN A 121 -20.82 14.96 -19.55
N ILE A 122 -19.94 15.77 -19.01
CA ILE A 122 -20.29 17.07 -18.44
C ILE A 122 -20.19 18.14 -19.52
#